data_5799e15a9b7b98a4aecb00cf9a290bf2
#
_entry.id   5799e15a9b7b98a4aecb00cf9a290bf2
#
_cell.length_a   1.000
_cell.length_b   1.000
_cell.length_c   1.000
_cell.angle_alpha   90.00
_cell.angle_beta   90.00
_cell.angle_gamma   90.00
#
_symmetry.space_group_name_H-M   'P 1'
#
loop_
_entity.id
_entity.type
_entity.pdbx_description
1 polymer ?
#
loop_
_entity_poly.entity_id
_entity_poly.type
_entity_poly.pdbx_seq_one_letter_code
_entity_poly.pdbx_strand_id
1 'polypeptide(L)'
;MRKTDFIKMGLKNLARRKLRTSLTVMGVVIGTFSIVVMVSLGIAMTEGYKEQISQMGDLTTITVNKYYYNADTGISDTKELDDNLIMDISKIPHVQCVTPVQYLSVNLISGKYESWSQLCGIDPNAFKYFEFPEIEEGRYLEPDDTDGMLISAHSTYFYNPNSNTYRNNEDAVDMMNDRVKFTINANYGEDVMPKYYTFKPVGKMVESNGDKNGYLYVNIEQLQKWKKELKKSGATTYDDDGYSAIWVSVEDMKYVEEVQEQIKALGYGTYSLADMVGEMQKTSNTLQLILGGIGAISLLVSAIGIANTMVMSIYERTKEIGVMKVLGCLISDIRKLFLFEASMIGFFGGAIGVGLSYLVSFIMNKYSGQIGSALGIGMAGSKISVIPVWLAVLAMGFAMLVGIMSGYFPAKRATKIKALEAIRESN
;
A
#
# COMPACT_ATOMS: atom_id res chain seq x y z
N MET A 1 -42.02 29.45 13.66
CA MET A 1 -41.99 29.25 12.19
C MET A 1 -41.98 27.78 11.85
N ARG A 2 -42.71 27.34 10.77
CA ARG A 2 -42.67 25.95 10.33
C ARG A 2 -41.31 25.64 9.69
N LYS A 3 -40.81 24.37 9.85
CA LYS A 3 -39.48 23.97 9.28
C LYS A 3 -39.39 24.19 7.76
N THR A 4 -40.50 24.03 7.06
CA THR A 4 -40.61 24.26 5.59
C THR A 4 -40.40 25.72 5.18
N ASP A 5 -40.78 26.70 6.04
CA ASP A 5 -40.66 28.13 5.75
C ASP A 5 -39.19 28.56 5.83
N PHE A 6 -38.40 27.97 6.75
CA PHE A 6 -36.95 28.23 6.85
C PHE A 6 -36.24 27.81 5.54
N ILE A 7 -36.58 26.62 5.00
CA ILE A 7 -35.95 26.12 3.78
C ILE A 7 -36.30 27.02 2.57
N LYS A 8 -37.57 27.36 2.40
CA LYS A 8 -38.00 28.23 1.31
C LYS A 8 -37.38 29.63 1.39
N MET A 9 -37.33 30.24 2.56
CA MET A 9 -36.71 31.54 2.75
C MET A 9 -35.20 31.50 2.49
N GLY A 10 -34.47 30.52 3.03
CA GLY A 10 -33.03 30.37 2.83
C GLY A 10 -32.67 30.19 1.34
N LEU A 11 -33.35 29.31 0.62
CA LEU A 11 -33.10 29.07 -0.83
C LEU A 11 -33.44 30.35 -1.66
N LYS A 12 -34.57 31.03 -1.36
CA LYS A 12 -34.94 32.23 -2.08
C LYS A 12 -33.93 33.36 -1.87
N ASN A 13 -33.34 33.43 -0.69
CA ASN A 13 -32.34 34.44 -0.34
C ASN A 13 -31.01 34.21 -1.06
N LEU A 14 -30.54 32.97 -1.14
CA LEU A 14 -29.35 32.57 -1.92
C LEU A 14 -29.52 32.90 -3.42
N ALA A 15 -30.73 32.74 -3.97
CA ALA A 15 -31.03 33.03 -5.35
C ALA A 15 -31.10 34.52 -5.73
N ARG A 16 -31.28 35.43 -4.75
CA ARG A 16 -31.36 36.89 -4.99
C ARG A 16 -30.04 37.52 -5.41
N ARG A 17 -28.88 36.94 -5.06
CA ARG A 17 -27.52 37.49 -5.31
C ARG A 17 -26.61 36.46 -5.93
N LYS A 18 -26.96 36.03 -7.13
CA LYS A 18 -26.35 34.93 -7.86
C LYS A 18 -24.81 35.01 -7.93
N LEU A 19 -24.27 36.21 -8.31
CA LEU A 19 -22.82 36.36 -8.53
C LEU A 19 -22.02 36.20 -7.23
N ARG A 20 -22.43 36.80 -6.12
CA ARG A 20 -21.73 36.74 -4.84
C ARG A 20 -21.80 35.31 -4.25
N THR A 21 -23.01 34.74 -4.24
CA THR A 21 -23.22 33.37 -3.76
C THR A 21 -22.42 32.39 -4.58
N SER A 22 -22.39 32.53 -5.92
CA SER A 22 -21.61 31.69 -6.79
C SER A 22 -20.10 31.74 -6.50
N LEU A 23 -19.54 32.96 -6.31
CA LEU A 23 -18.12 33.10 -5.97
C LEU A 23 -17.78 32.46 -4.61
N THR A 24 -18.66 32.64 -3.62
CA THR A 24 -18.46 32.03 -2.30
C THR A 24 -18.57 30.51 -2.34
N VAL A 25 -19.59 29.99 -3.05
CA VAL A 25 -19.78 28.56 -3.27
C VAL A 25 -18.57 27.96 -4.04
N MET A 26 -18.08 28.69 -5.06
CA MET A 26 -16.92 28.23 -5.85
C MET A 26 -15.66 28.07 -4.99
N GLY A 27 -15.44 28.96 -4.01
CA GLY A 27 -14.34 28.77 -3.06
C GLY A 27 -14.49 27.49 -2.23
N VAL A 28 -15.70 27.16 -1.76
CA VAL A 28 -15.97 25.92 -1.04
C VAL A 28 -15.81 24.71 -1.96
N VAL A 29 -16.27 24.81 -3.22
CA VAL A 29 -16.11 23.77 -4.24
C VAL A 29 -14.62 23.43 -4.43
N ILE A 30 -13.78 24.46 -4.65
CA ILE A 30 -12.34 24.26 -4.85
C ILE A 30 -11.71 23.58 -3.62
N GLY A 31 -12.02 24.05 -2.42
CA GLY A 31 -11.48 23.48 -1.19
C GLY A 31 -11.91 22.03 -0.97
N THR A 32 -13.20 21.73 -1.14
CA THR A 32 -13.73 20.37 -0.99
C THR A 32 -13.20 19.43 -2.08
N PHE A 33 -13.20 19.90 -3.32
CA PHE A 33 -12.64 19.17 -4.47
C PHE A 33 -11.18 18.80 -4.24
N SER A 34 -10.34 19.76 -3.83
CA SER A 34 -8.92 19.53 -3.58
C SER A 34 -8.71 18.44 -2.51
N ILE A 35 -9.41 18.55 -1.37
CA ILE A 35 -9.27 17.57 -0.28
C ILE A 35 -9.70 16.17 -0.75
N VAL A 36 -10.86 16.06 -1.41
CA VAL A 36 -11.38 14.74 -1.85
C VAL A 36 -10.46 14.10 -2.87
N VAL A 37 -9.98 14.86 -3.87
CA VAL A 37 -9.08 14.33 -4.90
C VAL A 37 -7.75 13.90 -4.28
N MET A 38 -7.14 14.70 -3.40
CA MET A 38 -5.86 14.40 -2.79
C MET A 38 -5.91 13.15 -1.89
N VAL A 39 -6.96 13.06 -1.06
CA VAL A 39 -7.15 11.87 -0.21
C VAL A 39 -7.44 10.63 -1.06
N SER A 40 -8.22 10.78 -2.13
CA SER A 40 -8.53 9.66 -3.03
C SER A 40 -7.31 9.14 -3.80
N LEU A 41 -6.39 10.02 -4.19
CA LEU A 41 -5.10 9.65 -4.78
C LEU A 41 -4.25 8.84 -3.78
N GLY A 42 -4.14 9.32 -2.54
CA GLY A 42 -3.38 8.62 -1.51
C GLY A 42 -3.93 7.23 -1.21
N ILE A 43 -5.26 7.06 -1.15
CA ILE A 43 -5.89 5.75 -0.97
C ILE A 43 -5.56 4.84 -2.16
N ALA A 44 -5.75 5.33 -3.38
CA ALA A 44 -5.48 4.55 -4.59
C ALA A 44 -4.01 4.13 -4.71
N MET A 45 -3.08 5.04 -4.38
CA MET A 45 -1.65 4.71 -4.33
C MET A 45 -1.37 3.56 -3.36
N THR A 46 -1.89 3.63 -2.15
CA THR A 46 -1.67 2.59 -1.14
C THR A 46 -2.25 1.24 -1.58
N GLU A 47 -3.48 1.23 -2.10
CA GLU A 47 -4.12 0.01 -2.59
C GLU A 47 -3.37 -0.58 -3.80
N GLY A 48 -2.98 0.26 -4.76
CA GLY A 48 -2.26 -0.17 -5.94
C GLY A 48 -0.86 -0.72 -5.63
N TYR A 49 -0.14 -0.11 -4.70
CA TYR A 49 1.15 -0.63 -4.24
C TYR A 49 1.00 -1.95 -3.47
N LYS A 50 -0.02 -2.07 -2.62
CA LYS A 50 -0.29 -3.32 -1.92
C LYS A 50 -0.57 -4.45 -2.91
N GLU A 51 -1.37 -4.19 -3.94
CA GLU A 51 -1.65 -5.15 -5.00
C GLU A 51 -0.38 -5.52 -5.80
N GLN A 52 0.44 -4.53 -6.16
CA GLN A 52 1.69 -4.76 -6.87
C GLN A 52 2.68 -5.58 -6.02
N ILE A 53 2.84 -5.24 -4.74
CA ILE A 53 3.76 -5.95 -3.84
C ILE A 53 3.25 -7.36 -3.55
N SER A 54 1.94 -7.57 -3.43
CA SER A 54 1.38 -8.91 -3.26
C SER A 54 1.62 -9.84 -4.45
N GLN A 55 1.80 -9.28 -5.66
CA GLN A 55 2.21 -10.07 -6.83
C GLN A 55 3.70 -10.45 -6.80
N MET A 56 4.51 -9.78 -5.96
CA MET A 56 5.93 -10.10 -5.79
C MET A 56 6.17 -11.22 -4.78
N GLY A 57 5.17 -11.55 -3.94
CA GLY A 57 5.27 -12.61 -2.94
C GLY A 57 4.31 -12.45 -1.78
N ASP A 58 4.49 -13.29 -0.77
CA ASP A 58 3.66 -13.38 0.41
C ASP A 58 3.94 -12.22 1.39
N LEU A 59 2.91 -11.44 1.70
CA LEU A 59 2.97 -10.32 2.64
C LEU A 59 3.01 -10.77 4.11
N THR A 60 2.78 -12.04 4.40
CA THR A 60 2.81 -12.61 5.75
C THR A 60 4.13 -13.31 6.07
N THR A 61 5.06 -13.37 5.11
CA THR A 61 6.38 -13.98 5.30
C THR A 61 7.39 -12.95 5.79
N ILE A 62 8.09 -13.29 6.89
CA ILE A 62 9.25 -12.56 7.39
C ILE A 62 10.49 -13.40 7.09
N THR A 63 11.49 -12.79 6.46
CA THR A 63 12.81 -13.38 6.28
C THR A 63 13.76 -12.85 7.33
N VAL A 64 14.30 -13.74 8.17
CA VAL A 64 15.30 -13.41 9.18
C VAL A 64 16.68 -13.67 8.60
N ASN A 65 17.55 -12.65 8.67
CA ASN A 65 18.89 -12.65 8.08
C ASN A 65 19.96 -12.64 9.16
N LYS A 66 21.14 -13.18 8.84
CA LYS A 66 22.33 -13.12 9.68
C LYS A 66 22.81 -11.70 9.96
N TYR A 67 22.65 -10.81 8.97
CA TYR A 67 23.15 -9.44 9.03
C TYR A 67 22.11 -8.55 9.70
N TYR A 68 22.49 -7.91 10.77
CA TYR A 68 21.70 -6.89 11.45
C TYR A 68 22.43 -5.56 11.37
N TYR A 69 21.79 -4.57 10.77
CA TYR A 69 22.26 -3.19 10.78
C TYR A 69 21.39 -2.38 11.75
N ASN A 70 22.00 -1.92 12.83
CA ASN A 70 21.34 -1.00 13.75
C ASN A 70 21.52 0.44 13.25
N ALA A 71 20.45 1.04 12.76
CA ALA A 71 20.44 2.39 12.20
C ALA A 71 20.78 3.47 13.27
N ASP A 72 20.48 3.23 14.53
CA ASP A 72 20.73 4.19 15.63
C ASP A 72 22.20 4.23 16.05
N THR A 73 22.87 3.08 15.99
CA THR A 73 24.29 2.97 16.41
C THR A 73 25.25 2.94 15.22
N GLY A 74 24.76 2.73 14.01
CA GLY A 74 25.59 2.55 12.80
C GLY A 74 26.42 1.26 12.79
N ILE A 75 26.15 0.32 13.70
CA ILE A 75 26.91 -0.93 13.86
C ILE A 75 26.22 -2.03 13.06
N SER A 76 27.00 -2.70 12.20
CA SER A 76 26.60 -3.95 11.58
C SER A 76 27.08 -5.11 12.44
N ASP A 77 26.18 -5.98 12.84
CA ASP A 77 26.49 -7.22 13.55
C ASP A 77 26.10 -8.42 12.71
N THR A 78 26.79 -9.54 12.91
CA THR A 78 26.51 -10.79 12.20
C THR A 78 26.35 -11.90 13.23
N LYS A 79 25.15 -12.46 13.29
CA LYS A 79 24.83 -13.59 14.17
C LYS A 79 24.53 -14.84 13.35
N GLU A 80 24.95 -15.97 13.85
CA GLU A 80 24.59 -17.26 13.23
C GLU A 80 23.11 -17.57 13.49
N LEU A 81 22.47 -18.16 12.49
CA LEU A 81 21.10 -18.66 12.57
C LEU A 81 21.19 -20.12 13.02
N ASP A 82 20.63 -20.43 14.18
CA ASP A 82 20.68 -21.76 14.81
C ASP A 82 19.28 -22.28 15.18
N ASP A 83 19.22 -23.53 15.62
CA ASP A 83 17.95 -24.17 16.01
C ASP A 83 17.34 -23.56 17.28
N ASN A 84 18.15 -22.92 18.14
CA ASN A 84 17.64 -22.25 19.33
C ASN A 84 16.83 -21.01 18.93
N LEU A 85 17.33 -20.27 17.95
CA LEU A 85 16.61 -19.13 17.40
C LEU A 85 15.26 -19.57 16.78
N ILE A 86 15.24 -20.68 16.04
CA ILE A 86 14.00 -21.23 15.48
C ILE A 86 12.99 -21.54 16.59
N MET A 87 13.46 -22.16 17.68
CA MET A 87 12.60 -22.44 18.84
C MET A 87 12.11 -21.18 19.55
N ASP A 88 12.93 -20.14 19.63
CA ASP A 88 12.52 -18.89 20.27
C ASP A 88 11.53 -18.11 19.42
N ILE A 89 11.75 -18.02 18.10
CA ILE A 89 10.80 -17.38 17.18
C ILE A 89 9.46 -18.15 17.14
N SER A 90 9.48 -19.47 17.21
CA SER A 90 8.24 -20.28 17.19
C SER A 90 7.32 -20.06 18.40
N LYS A 91 7.82 -19.47 19.49
CA LYS A 91 7.05 -19.12 20.69
C LYS A 91 6.38 -17.74 20.59
N ILE A 92 6.76 -16.93 19.59
CA ILE A 92 6.21 -15.59 19.40
C ILE A 92 4.72 -15.72 19.01
N PRO A 93 3.82 -14.94 19.65
CA PRO A 93 2.41 -14.95 19.26
C PRO A 93 2.21 -14.63 17.77
N HIS A 94 1.17 -15.22 17.17
CA HIS A 94 0.80 -15.06 15.75
C HIS A 94 1.77 -15.68 14.74
N VAL A 95 2.85 -16.33 15.17
CA VAL A 95 3.71 -17.13 14.30
C VAL A 95 3.05 -18.48 14.04
N GLN A 96 2.90 -18.84 12.76
CA GLN A 96 2.31 -20.12 12.33
C GLN A 96 3.36 -21.18 12.03
N CYS A 97 4.45 -20.77 11.39
CA CYS A 97 5.52 -21.67 10.99
C CYS A 97 6.86 -20.93 10.97
N VAL A 98 7.89 -21.62 11.39
CA VAL A 98 9.29 -21.17 11.29
C VAL A 98 10.07 -22.25 10.59
N THR A 99 10.72 -21.93 9.48
CA THR A 99 11.51 -22.89 8.71
C THR A 99 12.90 -22.34 8.39
N PRO A 100 13.97 -23.11 8.65
CA PRO A 100 15.29 -22.74 8.18
C PRO A 100 15.36 -22.88 6.66
N VAL A 101 16.10 -21.99 6.04
CA VAL A 101 16.38 -22.00 4.61
C VAL A 101 17.88 -21.99 4.38
N GLN A 102 18.33 -22.83 3.47
CA GLN A 102 19.73 -22.90 3.08
C GLN A 102 19.86 -22.81 1.56
N TYR A 103 20.65 -21.87 1.09
CA TYR A 103 20.93 -21.72 -0.33
C TYR A 103 22.23 -22.42 -0.71
N LEU A 104 22.29 -22.89 -1.96
CA LEU A 104 23.47 -23.51 -2.54
C LEU A 104 23.52 -23.25 -4.05
N SER A 105 24.53 -22.54 -4.48
CA SER A 105 24.72 -22.21 -5.90
C SER A 105 25.17 -23.44 -6.68
N VAL A 106 24.52 -23.71 -7.80
CA VAL A 106 24.78 -24.87 -8.65
C VAL A 106 24.88 -24.51 -10.13
N ASN A 107 25.59 -25.34 -10.87
CA ASN A 107 25.58 -25.30 -12.33
C ASN A 107 24.85 -26.55 -12.85
N LEU A 108 23.76 -26.33 -13.58
CA LEU A 108 22.96 -27.38 -14.21
C LEU A 108 23.54 -27.68 -15.58
N ILE A 109 23.56 -28.96 -15.96
CA ILE A 109 24.11 -29.45 -17.23
C ILE A 109 23.15 -30.45 -17.84
N SER A 110 22.74 -30.21 -19.09
CA SER A 110 21.98 -31.13 -19.91
C SER A 110 22.55 -31.19 -21.32
N GLY A 111 23.29 -32.27 -21.62
CA GLY A 111 23.99 -32.42 -22.90
C GLY A 111 25.00 -31.32 -23.14
N LYS A 112 24.73 -30.42 -24.11
CA LYS A 112 25.55 -29.25 -24.45
C LYS A 112 25.09 -27.94 -23.81
N TYR A 113 24.02 -27.98 -23.01
CA TYR A 113 23.41 -26.82 -22.39
C TYR A 113 23.81 -26.75 -20.94
N GLU A 114 24.02 -25.51 -20.47
CA GLU A 114 24.33 -25.18 -19.08
C GLU A 114 23.41 -24.08 -18.56
N SER A 115 23.16 -24.10 -17.27
CA SER A 115 22.39 -23.04 -16.57
C SER A 115 22.95 -22.84 -15.17
N TRP A 116 23.05 -21.60 -14.77
CA TRP A 116 23.35 -21.22 -13.38
C TRP A 116 22.03 -21.15 -12.62
N SER A 117 21.98 -21.82 -11.49
CA SER A 117 20.79 -21.83 -10.64
C SER A 117 21.16 -21.90 -9.17
N GLN A 118 20.18 -21.75 -8.31
CA GLN A 118 20.34 -21.82 -6.87
C GLN A 118 19.37 -22.84 -6.30
N LEU A 119 19.91 -23.82 -5.55
CA LEU A 119 19.10 -24.71 -4.74
C LEU A 119 18.65 -23.96 -3.48
N CYS A 120 17.40 -24.15 -3.12
CA CYS A 120 16.81 -23.67 -1.86
C CYS A 120 16.39 -24.92 -1.06
N GLY A 121 17.17 -25.24 -0.04
CA GLY A 121 16.82 -26.29 0.92
C GLY A 121 15.81 -25.75 1.92
N ILE A 122 14.64 -26.41 1.99
CA ILE A 122 13.54 -26.07 2.89
C ILE A 122 12.95 -27.35 3.48
N ASP A 123 12.32 -27.25 4.66
CA ASP A 123 11.49 -28.35 5.18
C ASP A 123 10.23 -28.50 4.31
N PRO A 124 9.99 -29.67 3.69
CA PRO A 124 8.80 -29.88 2.88
C PRO A 124 7.48 -29.64 3.61
N ASN A 125 7.43 -29.81 4.93
CA ASN A 125 6.23 -29.52 5.72
C ASN A 125 5.88 -28.01 5.73
N ALA A 126 6.83 -27.16 5.39
CA ALA A 126 6.63 -25.71 5.39
C ALA A 126 5.82 -25.22 4.19
N PHE A 127 5.79 -25.96 3.05
CA PHE A 127 5.09 -25.51 1.84
C PHE A 127 3.63 -25.10 2.07
N LYS A 128 2.93 -25.68 3.03
CA LYS A 128 1.53 -25.37 3.35
C LYS A 128 1.31 -24.04 4.11
N TYR A 129 2.40 -23.43 4.62
CA TYR A 129 2.32 -22.22 5.43
C TYR A 129 2.82 -20.97 4.69
N PHE A 130 3.44 -21.15 3.55
CA PHE A 130 3.95 -20.07 2.72
C PHE A 130 3.27 -20.08 1.36
N GLU A 131 3.00 -18.90 0.80
CA GLU A 131 2.44 -18.79 -0.53
C GLU A 131 3.53 -19.13 -1.57
N PHE A 132 3.37 -20.26 -2.23
CA PHE A 132 4.18 -20.65 -3.39
C PHE A 132 3.32 -20.56 -4.65
N PRO A 133 3.95 -20.35 -5.85
CA PRO A 133 3.26 -20.46 -7.13
C PRO A 133 2.59 -21.82 -7.29
N GLU A 134 1.44 -21.85 -7.96
CA GLU A 134 0.73 -23.10 -8.23
C GLU A 134 1.59 -24.11 -8.99
N ILE A 135 1.28 -25.39 -8.86
CA ILE A 135 1.94 -26.45 -9.58
C ILE A 135 1.38 -26.55 -11.00
N GLU A 136 2.26 -26.42 -12.01
CA GLU A 136 1.93 -26.62 -13.41
C GLU A 136 1.90 -28.12 -13.74
N GLU A 137 2.90 -28.88 -13.25
CA GLU A 137 3.05 -30.30 -13.46
C GLU A 137 3.62 -30.99 -12.21
N GLY A 138 3.13 -32.18 -11.86
CA GLY A 138 3.58 -32.93 -10.70
C GLY A 138 2.96 -32.47 -9.38
N ARG A 139 3.76 -32.31 -8.34
CA ARG A 139 3.34 -31.93 -6.98
C ARG A 139 4.41 -31.16 -6.22
N TYR A 140 4.07 -30.60 -5.07
CA TYR A 140 5.06 -30.09 -4.13
C TYR A 140 5.90 -31.23 -3.52
N LEU A 141 7.06 -30.87 -2.98
CA LEU A 141 7.92 -31.80 -2.23
C LEU A 141 7.20 -32.32 -0.99
N GLU A 142 7.40 -33.61 -0.73
CA GLU A 142 6.97 -34.28 0.50
C GLU A 142 8.19 -34.66 1.36
N PRO A 143 8.01 -34.87 2.66
CA PRO A 143 9.14 -35.21 3.56
C PRO A 143 9.96 -36.45 3.12
N ASP A 144 9.32 -37.39 2.44
CA ASP A 144 9.95 -38.63 1.96
C ASP A 144 10.76 -38.46 0.66
N ASP A 145 10.68 -37.29 0.02
CA ASP A 145 11.43 -36.97 -1.20
C ASP A 145 12.90 -36.64 -0.87
N THR A 146 13.71 -37.65 -0.73
CA THR A 146 15.14 -37.50 -0.41
C THR A 146 15.97 -37.00 -1.60
N ASP A 147 15.65 -37.40 -2.84
CA ASP A 147 16.32 -36.96 -4.07
C ASP A 147 15.40 -36.10 -4.94
N GLY A 148 14.25 -35.67 -4.38
CA GLY A 148 13.25 -34.88 -5.08
C GLY A 148 13.68 -33.43 -5.28
N MET A 149 13.31 -32.87 -6.42
CA MET A 149 13.51 -31.44 -6.72
C MET A 149 12.24 -30.86 -7.31
N LEU A 150 11.80 -29.75 -6.73
CA LEU A 150 10.71 -28.95 -7.25
C LEU A 150 11.30 -27.78 -8.05
N ILE A 151 10.85 -27.64 -9.29
CA ILE A 151 11.42 -26.73 -10.27
C ILE A 151 10.57 -25.46 -10.32
N SER A 152 11.19 -24.29 -10.18
CA SER A 152 10.51 -23.02 -10.50
C SER A 152 10.75 -22.61 -11.96
N ALA A 153 9.82 -21.84 -12.53
CA ALA A 153 9.86 -21.49 -13.94
C ALA A 153 11.15 -20.73 -14.34
N HIS A 154 11.59 -19.78 -13.51
CA HIS A 154 12.79 -18.97 -13.80
C HIS A 154 14.12 -19.74 -13.65
N SER A 155 14.13 -20.94 -13.09
CA SER A 155 15.33 -21.77 -12.99
C SER A 155 15.68 -22.53 -14.28
N THR A 156 14.94 -22.33 -15.36
CA THR A 156 14.99 -23.14 -16.59
C THR A 156 15.71 -22.47 -17.78
N TYR A 157 16.42 -21.37 -17.57
CA TYR A 157 17.16 -20.70 -18.63
C TYR A 157 18.49 -21.40 -18.93
N PHE A 158 18.52 -22.19 -20.00
CA PHE A 158 19.70 -22.89 -20.44
C PHE A 158 20.37 -22.19 -21.64
N TYR A 159 21.69 -22.12 -21.63
CA TYR A 159 22.50 -21.59 -22.73
C TYR A 159 23.51 -22.63 -23.22
N ASN A 160 23.93 -22.52 -24.48
CA ASN A 160 24.99 -23.37 -25.02
C ASN A 160 26.31 -22.57 -24.98
N PRO A 161 27.30 -22.96 -24.14
CA PRO A 161 28.55 -22.22 -23.98
C PRO A 161 29.41 -22.22 -25.27
N ASN A 162 29.20 -23.18 -26.18
CA ASN A 162 29.92 -23.23 -27.45
C ASN A 162 29.27 -22.38 -28.56
N SER A 163 28.15 -21.79 -28.33
CA SER A 163 27.43 -20.92 -29.25
C SER A 163 27.56 -19.50 -28.75
N ASN A 164 28.25 -18.63 -29.48
CA ASN A 164 28.37 -17.21 -29.15
C ASN A 164 27.01 -16.45 -29.14
N THR A 165 25.92 -17.16 -29.23
CA THR A 165 24.56 -16.64 -29.24
C THR A 165 23.89 -17.01 -27.91
N TYR A 166 23.68 -16.01 -27.04
CA TYR A 166 22.72 -16.10 -25.95
C TYR A 166 21.32 -16.25 -26.56
N ARG A 167 20.90 -17.48 -26.75
CA ARG A 167 19.50 -17.79 -27.00
C ARG A 167 18.93 -18.25 -25.67
N ASN A 168 18.04 -17.43 -25.10
CA ASN A 168 17.10 -17.90 -24.09
C ASN A 168 16.21 -18.95 -24.76
N ASN A 169 16.65 -20.20 -24.76
CA ASN A 169 15.83 -21.31 -25.21
C ASN A 169 15.19 -21.93 -23.97
N GLU A 170 14.06 -21.36 -23.54
CA GLU A 170 13.17 -21.95 -22.56
C GLU A 170 12.76 -23.37 -22.96
N ASP A 171 12.70 -23.63 -24.27
CA ASP A 171 12.38 -24.95 -24.85
C ASP A 171 13.62 -25.84 -25.08
N ALA A 172 14.81 -25.42 -24.69
CA ALA A 172 16.03 -26.19 -25.02
C ALA A 172 16.24 -27.43 -24.14
N VAL A 173 15.71 -27.40 -22.92
CA VAL A 173 15.82 -28.49 -21.93
C VAL A 173 14.52 -28.58 -21.13
N ASP A 174 13.87 -29.69 -21.19
CA ASP A 174 12.73 -30.04 -20.35
C ASP A 174 13.24 -30.68 -19.05
N MET A 175 13.29 -29.88 -17.97
CA MET A 175 13.79 -30.38 -16.68
C MET A 175 12.94 -31.50 -16.06
N MET A 176 11.66 -31.64 -16.47
CA MET A 176 10.81 -32.75 -16.02
C MET A 176 11.13 -34.07 -16.69
N ASN A 177 11.54 -34.04 -17.97
CA ASN A 177 11.71 -35.24 -18.78
C ASN A 177 13.15 -35.50 -19.20
N ASP A 178 13.99 -34.49 -19.30
CA ASP A 178 15.38 -34.61 -19.71
C ASP A 178 16.31 -35.03 -18.57
N ARG A 179 17.43 -35.62 -18.91
CA ARG A 179 18.47 -35.94 -17.93
C ARG A 179 19.30 -34.72 -17.62
N VAL A 180 19.00 -34.05 -16.52
CA VAL A 180 19.78 -32.95 -16.00
C VAL A 180 20.66 -33.42 -14.85
N LYS A 181 21.93 -33.02 -14.90
CA LYS A 181 22.90 -33.18 -13.81
C LYS A 181 23.23 -31.79 -13.27
N PHE A 182 23.66 -31.73 -12.02
CA PHE A 182 24.21 -30.50 -11.48
C PHE A 182 25.54 -30.75 -10.77
N THR A 183 26.34 -29.68 -10.75
CA THR A 183 27.52 -29.60 -9.91
C THR A 183 27.41 -28.42 -8.98
N ILE A 184 27.90 -28.57 -7.74
CA ILE A 184 27.86 -27.48 -6.76
C ILE A 184 28.93 -26.45 -7.15
N ASN A 185 28.59 -25.18 -7.11
CA ASN A 185 29.55 -24.11 -7.35
C ASN A 185 30.46 -23.97 -6.12
N ALA A 186 31.68 -24.44 -6.22
CA ALA A 186 32.63 -24.50 -5.14
C ALA A 186 34.05 -24.29 -5.63
N ASN A 187 34.94 -23.91 -4.75
CA ASN A 187 36.36 -23.93 -5.00
C ASN A 187 36.87 -25.37 -4.80
N TYR A 188 37.09 -26.04 -5.92
CA TYR A 188 37.70 -27.37 -5.96
C TYR A 188 39.20 -27.20 -6.04
N GLY A 189 39.99 -27.35 -5.07
CA GLY A 189 41.46 -27.29 -5.17
C GLY A 189 42.04 -28.04 -6.39
N GLU A 190 43.32 -27.85 -6.68
CA GLU A 190 43.98 -28.37 -7.91
C GLU A 190 43.78 -29.89 -8.16
N ASP A 191 43.59 -30.67 -7.08
CA ASP A 191 43.49 -32.14 -7.16
C ASP A 191 42.03 -32.66 -6.98
N VAL A 192 41.02 -31.81 -6.88
CA VAL A 192 39.63 -32.22 -6.64
C VAL A 192 38.78 -32.02 -7.88
N MET A 193 38.29 -33.12 -8.45
CA MET A 193 37.35 -33.04 -9.58
C MET A 193 35.92 -32.72 -9.11
N PRO A 194 35.19 -31.87 -9.83
CA PRO A 194 33.77 -31.59 -9.55
C PRO A 194 32.95 -32.87 -9.57
N LYS A 195 32.16 -33.09 -8.51
CA LYS A 195 31.22 -34.20 -8.44
C LYS A 195 29.90 -33.80 -9.09
N TYR A 196 29.35 -34.67 -9.94
CA TYR A 196 28.05 -34.47 -10.57
C TYR A 196 26.99 -35.25 -9.81
N TYR A 197 25.91 -34.56 -9.52
CA TYR A 197 24.73 -35.08 -8.86
C TYR A 197 23.58 -35.18 -9.86
N THR A 198 22.65 -36.09 -9.60
CA THR A 198 21.38 -36.22 -10.32
C THR A 198 20.24 -36.00 -9.34
N PHE A 199 19.11 -35.54 -9.82
CA PHE A 199 17.89 -35.36 -9.04
C PHE A 199 16.70 -36.00 -9.77
N LYS A 200 15.60 -36.22 -9.04
CA LYS A 200 14.30 -36.61 -9.60
C LYS A 200 13.39 -35.39 -9.60
N PRO A 201 12.91 -34.87 -10.75
CA PRO A 201 11.93 -33.85 -10.77
C PRO A 201 10.63 -34.36 -10.14
N VAL A 202 10.07 -33.61 -9.18
CA VAL A 202 8.84 -33.95 -8.47
C VAL A 202 7.67 -33.12 -8.99
N GLY A 203 7.97 -31.89 -9.34
CA GLY A 203 6.99 -30.97 -9.91
C GLY A 203 7.64 -29.72 -10.48
N LYS A 204 6.85 -29.00 -11.26
CA LYS A 204 7.18 -27.69 -11.84
C LYS A 204 6.12 -26.69 -11.44
N MET A 205 6.54 -25.51 -10.97
CA MET A 205 5.64 -24.42 -10.61
C MET A 205 5.33 -23.53 -11.82
N VAL A 206 4.16 -22.92 -11.81
CA VAL A 206 3.77 -21.90 -12.79
C VAL A 206 4.69 -20.69 -12.67
N GLU A 207 4.96 -20.03 -13.80
CA GLU A 207 5.72 -18.78 -13.81
C GLU A 207 5.00 -17.70 -12.99
N SER A 208 5.72 -17.08 -12.05
CA SER A 208 5.23 -15.97 -11.26
C SER A 208 6.34 -14.92 -11.08
N ASN A 209 5.95 -13.69 -10.79
CA ASN A 209 6.90 -12.61 -10.48
C ASN A 209 7.33 -12.60 -9.00
N GLY A 210 6.95 -13.62 -8.23
CA GLY A 210 7.25 -13.72 -6.81
C GLY A 210 8.71 -14.04 -6.51
N ASP A 211 9.14 -13.66 -5.30
CA ASP A 211 10.48 -13.87 -4.77
C ASP A 211 10.88 -15.36 -4.67
N LYS A 212 9.89 -16.25 -4.64
CA LYS A 212 10.07 -17.72 -4.56
C LYS A 212 10.23 -18.38 -5.94
N ASN A 213 10.17 -17.63 -7.04
CA ASN A 213 10.19 -18.18 -8.41
C ASN A 213 11.59 -18.25 -9.05
N GLY A 214 12.66 -18.16 -8.29
CA GLY A 214 14.04 -18.19 -8.83
C GLY A 214 14.86 -19.41 -8.39
N TYR A 215 14.27 -20.30 -7.61
CA TYR A 215 15.00 -21.39 -6.95
C TYR A 215 14.58 -22.77 -7.42
N LEU A 216 15.49 -23.73 -7.25
CA LEU A 216 15.19 -25.16 -7.27
C LEU A 216 15.04 -25.63 -5.84
N TYR A 217 13.84 -26.06 -5.45
CA TYR A 217 13.57 -26.47 -4.08
C TYR A 217 13.91 -27.92 -3.84
N VAL A 218 14.60 -28.18 -2.74
CA VAL A 218 14.99 -29.52 -2.30
C VAL A 218 14.76 -29.64 -0.80
N ASN A 219 14.68 -30.90 -0.31
CA ASN A 219 14.67 -31.12 1.13
C ASN A 219 15.98 -30.61 1.76
N ILE A 220 15.87 -29.80 2.82
CA ILE A 220 17.02 -29.19 3.49
C ILE A 220 18.01 -30.20 4.00
N GLU A 221 17.55 -31.38 4.48
CA GLU A 221 18.43 -32.46 4.94
C GLU A 221 19.30 -33.00 3.81
N GLN A 222 18.74 -33.12 2.61
CA GLN A 222 19.44 -33.57 1.44
C GLN A 222 20.51 -32.57 1.00
N LEU A 223 20.17 -31.29 0.98
CA LEU A 223 21.13 -30.22 0.68
C LEU A 223 22.29 -30.22 1.68
N GLN A 224 22.01 -30.40 2.97
CA GLN A 224 23.06 -30.52 3.99
C GLN A 224 23.94 -31.75 3.81
N LYS A 225 23.38 -32.89 3.35
CA LYS A 225 24.16 -34.07 3.01
C LYS A 225 25.12 -33.77 1.86
N TRP A 226 24.69 -33.14 0.80
CA TRP A 226 25.55 -32.77 -0.33
C TRP A 226 26.66 -31.81 0.11
N LYS A 227 26.37 -30.79 0.94
CA LYS A 227 27.39 -29.88 1.50
C LYS A 227 28.43 -30.64 2.34
N LYS A 228 28.00 -31.57 3.20
CA LYS A 228 28.90 -32.39 4.03
C LYS A 228 29.79 -33.30 3.17
N GLU A 229 29.25 -33.90 2.11
CA GLU A 229 30.03 -34.72 1.17
C GLU A 229 31.08 -33.88 0.45
N LEU A 230 30.70 -32.68 -0.02
CA LEU A 230 31.60 -31.76 -0.69
C LEU A 230 32.76 -31.34 0.22
N LYS A 231 32.45 -30.98 1.47
CA LYS A 231 33.47 -30.59 2.47
C LYS A 231 34.45 -31.77 2.75
N LYS A 232 33.97 -33.02 2.79
CA LYS A 232 34.83 -34.19 2.93
C LYS A 232 35.76 -34.40 1.74
N SER A 233 35.39 -33.95 0.55
CA SER A 233 36.26 -34.03 -0.64
C SER A 233 37.35 -32.96 -0.68
N GLY A 234 37.37 -32.00 0.28
CA GLY A 234 38.32 -30.92 0.33
C GLY A 234 37.90 -29.65 -0.43
N ALA A 235 36.72 -29.68 -1.07
CA ALA A 235 36.19 -28.51 -1.73
C ALA A 235 35.44 -27.59 -0.72
N THR A 236 35.46 -26.27 -0.96
CA THR A 236 34.79 -25.28 -0.15
C THR A 236 33.73 -24.53 -0.95
N THR A 237 32.51 -24.47 -0.46
CA THR A 237 31.45 -23.65 -1.08
C THR A 237 31.70 -22.17 -0.80
N TYR A 238 31.21 -21.34 -1.71
CA TYR A 238 31.13 -19.89 -1.48
C TYR A 238 29.97 -19.54 -0.54
N ASP A 239 29.02 -20.47 -0.37
CA ASP A 239 27.85 -20.31 0.50
C ASP A 239 28.21 -20.75 1.95
N ASP A 240 27.64 -20.08 2.92
CA ASP A 240 27.86 -20.35 4.35
C ASP A 240 27.49 -21.78 4.77
N ASP A 241 28.17 -22.30 5.77
CA ASP A 241 27.93 -23.67 6.31
C ASP A 241 26.58 -23.79 7.06
N GLY A 242 26.13 -22.70 7.73
CA GLY A 242 24.88 -22.67 8.50
C GLY A 242 23.64 -22.35 7.64
N TYR A 243 22.52 -22.07 8.30
CA TYR A 243 21.33 -21.61 7.63
C TYR A 243 21.60 -20.24 6.96
N SER A 244 21.10 -20.07 5.75
CA SER A 244 21.25 -18.82 4.99
C SER A 244 20.23 -17.78 5.44
N ALA A 245 19.02 -18.22 5.77
CA ALA A 245 17.92 -17.42 6.28
C ALA A 245 16.98 -18.31 7.12
N ILE A 246 16.09 -17.68 7.88
CA ILE A 246 14.92 -18.34 8.47
C ILE A 246 13.69 -17.65 7.94
N TRP A 247 12.76 -18.43 7.38
CA TRP A 247 11.45 -17.92 6.98
C TRP A 247 10.44 -18.14 8.10
N VAL A 248 9.68 -17.09 8.38
CA VAL A 248 8.65 -17.08 9.43
C VAL A 248 7.32 -16.71 8.77
N SER A 249 6.35 -17.59 8.87
CA SER A 249 4.98 -17.32 8.44
C SER A 249 4.16 -16.80 9.61
N VAL A 250 3.43 -15.70 9.38
CA VAL A 250 2.59 -15.01 10.35
C VAL A 250 1.12 -15.14 9.93
N GLU A 251 0.19 -15.19 10.87
CA GLU A 251 -1.25 -15.40 10.62
C GLU A 251 -1.88 -14.34 9.71
N ASP A 252 -1.45 -13.08 9.84
CA ASP A 252 -2.03 -11.94 9.11
C ASP A 252 -0.98 -10.83 9.01
N MET A 253 -0.98 -10.11 7.88
CA MET A 253 -0.08 -8.99 7.62
C MET A 253 -0.04 -7.96 8.75
N LYS A 254 -1.15 -7.75 9.45
CA LYS A 254 -1.24 -6.77 10.57
C LYS A 254 -0.33 -7.10 11.76
N TYR A 255 0.08 -8.36 11.91
CA TYR A 255 0.95 -8.80 13.01
C TYR A 255 2.43 -8.88 12.59
N VAL A 256 2.74 -8.69 11.30
CA VAL A 256 4.11 -8.81 10.77
C VAL A 256 5.05 -7.83 11.46
N GLU A 257 4.66 -6.57 11.61
CA GLU A 257 5.49 -5.54 12.27
C GLU A 257 5.77 -5.89 13.74
N GLU A 258 4.75 -6.37 14.47
CA GLU A 258 4.90 -6.78 15.88
C GLU A 258 5.86 -7.98 16.02
N VAL A 259 5.73 -8.99 15.16
CA VAL A 259 6.61 -10.17 15.16
C VAL A 259 8.03 -9.78 14.79
N GLN A 260 8.21 -8.90 13.80
CA GLN A 260 9.53 -8.41 13.39
C GLN A 260 10.23 -7.65 14.52
N GLU A 261 9.50 -6.80 15.27
CA GLU A 261 10.10 -6.08 16.41
C GLU A 261 10.59 -7.04 17.50
N GLN A 262 9.85 -8.11 17.76
CA GLN A 262 10.28 -9.14 18.71
C GLN A 262 11.53 -9.88 18.22
N ILE A 263 11.63 -10.19 16.92
CA ILE A 263 12.81 -10.83 16.33
C ILE A 263 14.01 -9.86 16.34
N LYS A 264 13.81 -8.58 16.03
CA LYS A 264 14.84 -7.53 16.11
C LYS A 264 15.34 -7.35 17.53
N ALA A 265 14.46 -7.48 18.55
CA ALA A 265 14.86 -7.44 19.96
C ALA A 265 15.80 -8.60 20.36
N LEU A 266 15.73 -9.75 19.66
CA LEU A 266 16.70 -10.84 19.79
C LEU A 266 18.04 -10.53 19.10
N GLY A 267 18.14 -9.41 18.36
CA GLY A 267 19.33 -8.92 17.69
C GLY A 267 19.56 -9.49 16.30
N TYR A 268 18.50 -9.83 15.58
CA TYR A 268 18.55 -10.32 14.20
C TYR A 268 17.91 -9.33 13.23
N GLY A 269 18.45 -9.28 12.01
CA GLY A 269 17.87 -8.52 10.92
C GLY A 269 16.64 -9.20 10.35
N THR A 270 15.60 -8.43 10.05
CA THR A 270 14.38 -8.94 9.42
C THR A 270 14.04 -8.15 8.17
N TYR A 271 13.45 -8.82 7.20
CA TYR A 271 12.90 -8.23 5.98
C TYR A 271 11.54 -8.87 5.69
N SER A 272 10.59 -8.05 5.26
CA SER A 272 9.28 -8.53 4.78
C SER A 272 8.80 -7.64 3.63
N LEU A 273 8.03 -8.20 2.70
CA LEU A 273 7.32 -7.40 1.70
C LEU A 273 6.30 -6.45 2.34
N ALA A 274 5.77 -6.79 3.53
CA ALA A 274 4.93 -5.89 4.32
C ALA A 274 5.63 -4.59 4.70
N ASP A 275 6.96 -4.59 4.89
CA ASP A 275 7.73 -3.37 5.18
C ASP A 275 7.62 -2.37 4.03
N MET A 276 7.66 -2.85 2.79
CA MET A 276 7.53 -2.00 1.60
C MET A 276 6.14 -1.36 1.54
N VAL A 277 5.08 -2.11 1.90
CA VAL A 277 3.71 -1.57 2.01
C VAL A 277 3.66 -0.52 3.12
N GLY A 278 4.28 -0.78 4.27
CA GLY A 278 4.35 0.15 5.41
C GLY A 278 5.06 1.47 5.05
N GLU A 279 6.21 1.41 4.39
CA GLU A 279 6.94 2.61 3.94
C GLU A 279 6.14 3.43 2.92
N MET A 280 5.45 2.75 2.01
CA MET A 280 4.57 3.41 1.05
C MET A 280 3.37 4.07 1.73
N GLN A 281 2.79 3.42 2.76
CA GLN A 281 1.72 4.02 3.57
C GLN A 281 2.21 5.28 4.28
N LYS A 282 3.40 5.30 4.84
CA LYS A 282 4.01 6.50 5.47
C LYS A 282 4.18 7.62 4.45
N THR A 283 4.69 7.29 3.26
CA THR A 283 4.85 8.25 2.16
C THR A 283 3.50 8.80 1.71
N SER A 284 2.50 7.95 1.52
CA SER A 284 1.13 8.33 1.17
C SER A 284 0.51 9.26 2.23
N ASN A 285 0.65 8.92 3.52
CA ASN A 285 0.17 9.74 4.62
C ASN A 285 0.84 11.12 4.64
N THR A 286 2.14 11.19 4.38
CA THR A 286 2.88 12.46 4.31
C THR A 286 2.38 13.32 3.15
N LEU A 287 2.19 12.75 1.97
CA LEU A 287 1.61 13.44 0.83
C LEU A 287 0.18 13.91 1.11
N GLN A 288 -0.65 13.07 1.74
CA GLN A 288 -2.01 13.44 2.14
C GLN A 288 -2.02 14.63 3.13
N LEU A 289 -1.09 14.67 4.09
CA LEU A 289 -0.96 15.78 5.04
C LEU A 289 -0.57 17.08 4.32
N ILE A 290 0.40 17.05 3.43
CA ILE A 290 0.84 18.25 2.69
C ILE A 290 -0.29 18.76 1.80
N LEU A 291 -0.85 17.88 0.98
CA LEU A 291 -1.88 18.24 0.00
C LEU A 291 -3.22 18.57 0.68
N GLY A 292 -3.57 17.85 1.76
CA GLY A 292 -4.71 18.13 2.61
C GLY A 292 -4.58 19.49 3.30
N GLY A 293 -3.37 19.88 3.69
CA GLY A 293 -3.06 21.21 4.22
C GLY A 293 -3.38 22.32 3.22
N ILE A 294 -3.03 22.16 1.94
CA ILE A 294 -3.38 23.10 0.86
C ILE A 294 -4.90 23.21 0.71
N GLY A 295 -5.61 22.08 0.75
CA GLY A 295 -7.06 22.04 0.72
C GLY A 295 -7.69 22.73 1.94
N ALA A 296 -7.12 22.58 3.13
CA ALA A 296 -7.56 23.24 4.35
C ALA A 296 -7.39 24.77 4.26
N ILE A 297 -6.28 25.27 3.71
CA ILE A 297 -6.08 26.70 3.46
C ILE A 297 -7.16 27.24 2.50
N SER A 298 -7.46 26.51 1.43
CA SER A 298 -8.52 26.88 0.48
C SER A 298 -9.90 26.96 1.15
N LEU A 299 -10.21 26.02 2.05
CA LEU A 299 -11.45 26.07 2.85
C LEU A 299 -11.44 27.24 3.85
N LEU A 300 -10.30 27.59 4.42
CA LEU A 300 -10.16 28.75 5.32
C LEU A 300 -10.45 30.06 4.58
N VAL A 301 -9.88 30.21 3.38
CA VAL A 301 -10.20 31.38 2.51
C VAL A 301 -11.68 31.41 2.16
N SER A 302 -12.29 30.27 1.87
CA SER A 302 -13.72 30.14 1.61
C SER A 302 -14.55 30.50 2.84
N ALA A 303 -14.11 30.13 4.04
CA ALA A 303 -14.75 30.49 5.30
C ALA A 303 -14.83 32.01 5.50
N ILE A 304 -13.74 32.71 5.19
CA ILE A 304 -13.69 34.18 5.22
C ILE A 304 -14.67 34.76 4.18
N GLY A 305 -14.70 34.17 2.98
CA GLY A 305 -15.65 34.57 1.92
C GLY A 305 -17.11 34.38 2.35
N ILE A 306 -17.45 33.26 3.00
CA ILE A 306 -18.78 33.01 3.57
C ILE A 306 -19.12 34.09 4.63
N ALA A 307 -18.21 34.32 5.58
CA ALA A 307 -18.42 35.30 6.63
C ALA A 307 -18.67 36.69 6.06
N ASN A 308 -17.87 37.13 5.08
CA ASN A 308 -18.03 38.42 4.43
C ASN A 308 -19.37 38.55 3.67
N THR A 309 -19.75 37.49 2.94
CA THR A 309 -21.02 37.39 2.22
C THR A 309 -22.21 37.50 3.20
N MET A 310 -22.12 36.80 4.34
CA MET A 310 -23.15 36.83 5.40
C MET A 310 -23.27 38.18 6.05
N VAL A 311 -22.14 38.84 6.36
CA VAL A 311 -22.16 40.22 6.94
C VAL A 311 -22.92 41.16 6.00
N MET A 312 -22.59 41.12 4.72
CA MET A 312 -23.24 41.99 3.74
C MET A 312 -24.72 41.65 3.54
N SER A 313 -25.07 40.36 3.54
CA SER A 313 -26.47 39.91 3.48
C SER A 313 -27.29 40.46 4.67
N ILE A 314 -26.71 40.52 5.85
CA ILE A 314 -27.34 41.06 7.05
C ILE A 314 -27.57 42.56 6.93
N TYR A 315 -26.57 43.31 6.48
CA TYR A 315 -26.71 44.77 6.30
C TYR A 315 -27.84 45.12 5.33
N GLU A 316 -27.92 44.43 4.20
CA GLU A 316 -28.96 44.67 3.19
C GLU A 316 -30.37 44.30 3.65
N ARG A 317 -30.50 43.46 4.65
CA ARG A 317 -31.77 42.94 5.20
C ARG A 317 -32.05 43.47 6.62
N THR A 318 -31.34 44.54 7.04
CA THR A 318 -31.47 45.12 8.35
C THR A 318 -32.92 45.48 8.65
N LYS A 319 -33.67 46.08 7.68
CA LYS A 319 -35.08 46.44 7.83
C LYS A 319 -35.97 45.21 8.01
N GLU A 320 -35.76 44.12 7.24
CA GLU A 320 -36.50 42.86 7.39
C GLU A 320 -36.28 42.24 8.77
N ILE A 321 -35.03 42.29 9.28
CA ILE A 321 -34.65 41.84 10.64
C ILE A 321 -35.35 42.69 11.71
N GLY A 322 -35.41 44.04 11.52
CA GLY A 322 -36.09 44.98 12.41
C GLY A 322 -37.58 44.62 12.51
N VAL A 323 -38.27 44.49 11.38
CA VAL A 323 -39.68 44.10 11.32
C VAL A 323 -39.96 42.76 11.98
N MET A 324 -39.12 41.72 11.72
CA MET A 324 -39.27 40.42 12.39
C MET A 324 -39.17 40.53 13.92
N LYS A 325 -38.31 41.40 14.44
CA LYS A 325 -38.18 41.65 15.88
C LYS A 325 -39.38 42.36 16.47
N VAL A 326 -39.94 43.36 15.79
CA VAL A 326 -41.14 44.07 16.21
C VAL A 326 -42.36 43.13 16.22
N LEU A 327 -42.44 42.19 15.28
CA LEU A 327 -43.46 41.16 15.21
C LEU A 327 -43.26 40.02 16.23
N GLY A 328 -42.27 40.12 17.14
CA GLY A 328 -42.07 39.17 18.22
C GLY A 328 -41.30 37.89 17.85
N CYS A 329 -40.57 37.84 16.72
CA CYS A 329 -39.69 36.72 16.39
C CYS A 329 -38.60 36.55 17.43
N LEU A 330 -38.37 35.30 17.87
CA LEU A 330 -37.29 34.97 18.82
C LEU A 330 -35.93 35.25 18.16
N ILE A 331 -35.01 35.80 18.92
CA ILE A 331 -33.62 36.06 18.50
C ILE A 331 -32.94 34.78 18.07
N SER A 332 -33.27 33.65 18.72
CA SER A 332 -32.76 32.32 18.35
C SER A 332 -33.20 31.89 16.95
N ASP A 333 -34.40 32.24 16.52
CA ASP A 333 -34.93 31.85 15.22
C ASP A 333 -34.29 32.66 14.10
N ILE A 334 -34.06 33.95 14.33
CA ILE A 334 -33.30 34.81 13.41
C ILE A 334 -31.87 34.25 13.23
N ARG A 335 -31.21 33.85 14.32
CA ARG A 335 -29.88 33.26 14.26
C ARG A 335 -29.89 31.93 13.47
N LYS A 336 -30.84 31.04 13.75
CA LYS A 336 -30.98 29.75 13.04
C LYS A 336 -31.19 29.96 11.54
N LEU A 337 -31.95 31.00 11.13
CA LEU A 337 -32.15 31.29 9.72
C LEU A 337 -30.82 31.60 9.00
N PHE A 338 -29.99 32.48 9.58
CA PHE A 338 -28.71 32.84 8.99
C PHE A 338 -27.69 31.67 9.03
N LEU A 339 -27.68 30.86 10.11
CA LEU A 339 -26.86 29.66 10.19
C LEU A 339 -27.30 28.63 9.15
N PHE A 340 -28.58 28.47 8.90
CA PHE A 340 -29.10 27.62 7.86
C PHE A 340 -28.67 28.11 6.46
N GLU A 341 -28.74 29.41 6.19
CA GLU A 341 -28.27 30.02 4.93
C GLU A 341 -26.77 29.75 4.71
N ALA A 342 -25.94 29.94 5.74
CA ALA A 342 -24.52 29.64 5.70
C ALA A 342 -24.23 28.13 5.51
N SER A 343 -25.00 27.26 6.17
CA SER A 343 -24.87 25.79 6.01
C SER A 343 -25.24 25.35 4.60
N MET A 344 -26.21 25.97 3.95
CA MET A 344 -26.57 25.70 2.56
C MET A 344 -25.47 26.07 1.58
N ILE A 345 -24.74 27.16 1.81
CA ILE A 345 -23.55 27.49 1.00
C ILE A 345 -22.52 26.38 1.11
N GLY A 346 -22.22 25.90 2.32
CA GLY A 346 -21.33 24.78 2.56
C GLY A 346 -21.83 23.50 1.91
N PHE A 347 -23.12 23.18 2.03
CA PHE A 347 -23.71 21.99 1.46
C PHE A 347 -23.64 21.98 -0.08
N PHE A 348 -24.06 23.06 -0.74
CA PHE A 348 -23.99 23.13 -2.21
C PHE A 348 -22.55 23.14 -2.71
N GLY A 349 -21.64 23.86 -2.01
CA GLY A 349 -20.22 23.83 -2.35
C GLY A 349 -19.61 22.43 -2.18
N GLY A 350 -19.92 21.77 -1.07
CA GLY A 350 -19.50 20.40 -0.80
C GLY A 350 -20.05 19.39 -1.83
N ALA A 351 -21.35 19.44 -2.12
CA ALA A 351 -21.99 18.54 -3.08
C ALA A 351 -21.43 18.70 -4.50
N ILE A 352 -21.26 19.94 -4.98
CA ILE A 352 -20.65 20.22 -6.27
C ILE A 352 -19.18 19.81 -6.27
N GLY A 353 -18.42 20.10 -5.20
CA GLY A 353 -17.02 19.72 -5.07
C GLY A 353 -16.82 18.21 -5.11
N VAL A 354 -17.63 17.45 -4.37
CA VAL A 354 -17.64 15.98 -4.40
C VAL A 354 -18.02 15.46 -5.78
N GLY A 355 -19.07 16.04 -6.41
CA GLY A 355 -19.48 15.65 -7.78
C GLY A 355 -18.36 15.85 -8.80
N LEU A 356 -17.67 16.99 -8.75
CA LEU A 356 -16.50 17.24 -9.60
C LEU A 356 -15.36 16.30 -9.30
N SER A 357 -15.15 15.93 -8.03
CA SER A 357 -14.12 14.94 -7.66
C SER A 357 -14.39 13.59 -8.28
N TYR A 358 -15.64 13.10 -8.27
CA TYR A 358 -16.02 11.85 -8.96
C TYR A 358 -15.81 11.93 -10.46
N LEU A 359 -16.15 13.06 -11.08
CA LEU A 359 -15.96 13.28 -12.52
C LEU A 359 -14.46 13.22 -12.88
N VAL A 360 -13.62 13.95 -12.14
CA VAL A 360 -12.16 13.93 -12.36
C VAL A 360 -11.57 12.56 -12.07
N SER A 361 -12.00 11.89 -11.00
CA SER A 361 -11.58 10.52 -10.69
C SER A 361 -11.93 9.54 -11.81
N PHE A 362 -13.13 9.66 -12.38
CA PHE A 362 -13.54 8.85 -13.53
C PHE A 362 -12.64 9.07 -14.76
N ILE A 363 -12.33 10.34 -15.07
CA ILE A 363 -11.43 10.69 -16.18
C ILE A 363 -10.02 10.14 -15.93
N MET A 364 -9.48 10.34 -14.72
CA MET A 364 -8.15 9.84 -14.35
C MET A 364 -8.05 8.32 -14.47
N ASN A 365 -9.06 7.58 -13.99
CA ASN A 365 -9.08 6.13 -14.07
C ASN A 365 -9.28 5.63 -15.51
N LYS A 366 -10.03 6.37 -16.37
CA LYS A 366 -10.18 6.02 -17.79
C LYS A 366 -8.86 6.13 -18.57
N TYR A 367 -8.00 7.08 -18.19
CA TYR A 367 -6.71 7.32 -18.84
C TYR A 367 -5.53 6.86 -17.95
N SER A 368 -5.76 5.94 -17.02
CA SER A 368 -4.77 5.50 -16.03
C SER A 368 -3.46 5.00 -16.64
N GLY A 369 -3.51 4.24 -17.72
CA GLY A 369 -2.31 3.74 -18.40
C GLY A 369 -1.43 4.85 -18.99
N GLN A 370 -2.01 5.90 -19.55
CA GLN A 370 -1.29 7.03 -20.14
C GLN A 370 -0.74 7.98 -19.06
N ILE A 371 -1.54 8.22 -18.01
CA ILE A 371 -1.15 9.08 -16.89
C ILE A 371 -0.08 8.39 -16.04
N GLY A 372 -0.24 7.08 -15.77
CA GLY A 372 0.72 6.29 -15.01
C GLY A 372 2.09 6.24 -15.68
N SER A 373 2.15 6.01 -16.99
CA SER A 373 3.40 6.04 -17.76
C SER A 373 4.05 7.43 -17.79
N ALA A 374 3.26 8.49 -17.91
CA ALA A 374 3.77 9.88 -17.91
C ALA A 374 4.32 10.33 -16.55
N LEU A 375 3.75 9.82 -15.44
CA LEU A 375 4.18 10.13 -14.09
C LEU A 375 5.29 9.19 -13.57
N GLY A 376 5.70 8.19 -14.36
CA GLY A 376 6.68 7.18 -13.95
C GLY A 376 6.15 6.25 -12.83
N ILE A 377 4.83 6.25 -12.59
CA ILE A 377 4.17 5.39 -11.62
C ILE A 377 3.78 4.13 -12.40
N GLY A 378 4.58 3.07 -12.27
CA GLY A 378 4.43 1.81 -13.02
C GLY A 378 3.15 1.00 -12.71
N MET A 379 2.06 1.66 -12.44
CA MET A 379 0.74 1.07 -12.14
C MET A 379 -0.04 0.79 -13.44
N ALA A 380 0.50 -0.02 -14.32
CA ALA A 380 -0.23 -0.44 -15.53
C ALA A 380 -1.48 -1.25 -15.09
N GLY A 381 -2.65 -0.64 -15.23
CA GLY A 381 -3.94 -1.28 -14.97
C GLY A 381 -4.60 -0.98 -13.62
N SER A 382 -3.91 -0.38 -12.65
CA SER A 382 -4.51 -0.03 -11.36
C SER A 382 -5.26 1.31 -11.41
N LYS A 383 -6.23 1.47 -10.51
CA LYS A 383 -6.97 2.73 -10.37
C LYS A 383 -6.08 3.80 -9.75
N ILE A 384 -5.98 4.97 -10.40
CA ILE A 384 -5.21 6.12 -9.90
C ILE A 384 -5.95 6.87 -8.79
N SER A 385 -7.28 6.82 -8.78
CA SER A 385 -8.13 7.54 -7.83
C SER A 385 -9.28 6.66 -7.36
N VAL A 386 -9.41 6.50 -6.05
CA VAL A 386 -10.49 5.74 -5.39
C VAL A 386 -11.18 6.66 -4.39
N ILE A 387 -12.44 6.99 -4.62
CA ILE A 387 -13.25 7.81 -3.71
C ILE A 387 -14.23 6.90 -2.98
N PRO A 388 -13.93 6.46 -1.75
CA PRO A 388 -14.88 5.69 -0.97
C PRO A 388 -16.05 6.55 -0.52
N VAL A 389 -17.23 5.96 -0.35
CA VAL A 389 -18.46 6.68 0.00
C VAL A 389 -18.33 7.44 1.32
N TRP A 390 -17.62 6.88 2.29
CA TRP A 390 -17.38 7.54 3.58
C TRP A 390 -16.65 8.87 3.44
N LEU A 391 -15.67 8.96 2.51
CA LEU A 391 -14.91 10.18 2.23
C LEU A 391 -15.80 11.27 1.64
N ALA A 392 -16.67 10.90 0.70
CA ALA A 392 -17.63 11.83 0.10
C ALA A 392 -18.60 12.41 1.15
N VAL A 393 -19.15 11.56 2.02
CA VAL A 393 -20.05 11.98 3.11
C VAL A 393 -19.32 12.87 4.12
N LEU A 394 -18.11 12.49 4.50
CA LEU A 394 -17.29 13.24 5.45
C LEU A 394 -16.91 14.61 4.90
N ALA A 395 -16.48 14.68 3.64
CA ALA A 395 -16.11 15.94 2.98
C ALA A 395 -17.31 16.89 2.87
N MET A 396 -18.49 16.39 2.52
CA MET A 396 -19.73 17.16 2.45
C MET A 396 -20.15 17.66 3.83
N GLY A 397 -20.09 16.81 4.86
CA GLY A 397 -20.35 17.17 6.25
C GLY A 397 -19.38 18.23 6.77
N PHE A 398 -18.10 18.10 6.43
CA PHE A 398 -17.07 19.07 6.82
C PHE A 398 -17.26 20.44 6.12
N ALA A 399 -17.57 20.46 4.83
CA ALA A 399 -17.90 21.70 4.11
C ALA A 399 -19.12 22.41 4.71
N MET A 400 -20.14 21.65 5.10
CA MET A 400 -21.32 22.19 5.79
C MET A 400 -20.96 22.78 7.17
N LEU A 401 -20.09 22.09 7.92
CA LEU A 401 -19.60 22.55 9.23
C LEU A 401 -18.82 23.84 9.09
N VAL A 402 -17.91 23.94 8.09
CA VAL A 402 -17.17 25.17 7.78
C VAL A 402 -18.15 26.31 7.47
N GLY A 403 -19.20 26.06 6.71
CA GLY A 403 -20.26 27.03 6.45
C GLY A 403 -20.92 27.53 7.73
N ILE A 404 -21.31 26.64 8.61
CA ILE A 404 -21.94 26.99 9.91
C ILE A 404 -20.99 27.82 10.79
N MET A 405 -19.74 27.39 10.93
CA MET A 405 -18.74 28.09 11.75
C MET A 405 -18.49 29.52 11.23
N SER A 406 -18.33 29.63 9.91
CA SER A 406 -18.09 30.93 9.26
C SER A 406 -19.29 31.88 9.39
N GLY A 407 -20.52 31.36 9.33
CA GLY A 407 -21.75 32.13 9.49
C GLY A 407 -22.09 32.49 10.95
N TYR A 408 -21.43 31.85 11.94
CA TYR A 408 -21.82 32.05 13.35
C TYR A 408 -21.62 33.47 13.87
N PHE A 409 -20.45 34.09 13.64
CA PHE A 409 -20.17 35.45 14.09
C PHE A 409 -21.06 36.48 13.39
N PRO A 410 -21.25 36.48 12.06
CA PRO A 410 -22.21 37.36 11.39
C PRO A 410 -23.64 37.18 11.92
N ALA A 411 -24.10 35.92 12.04
CA ALA A 411 -25.45 35.65 12.55
C ALA A 411 -25.66 36.17 13.98
N LYS A 412 -24.65 36.11 14.84
CA LYS A 412 -24.68 36.68 16.19
C LYS A 412 -24.74 38.22 16.14
N ARG A 413 -24.03 38.87 15.18
CA ARG A 413 -24.12 40.32 14.96
C ARG A 413 -25.53 40.77 14.54
N ALA A 414 -26.18 40.05 13.62
CA ALA A 414 -27.55 40.32 13.18
C ALA A 414 -28.53 40.38 14.34
N THR A 415 -28.31 39.55 15.36
CA THR A 415 -29.18 39.51 16.54
C THR A 415 -29.02 40.71 17.49
N LYS A 416 -27.94 41.50 17.38
CA LYS A 416 -27.69 42.68 18.22
C LYS A 416 -28.25 44.00 17.66
N ILE A 417 -28.69 44.00 16.40
CA ILE A 417 -29.28 45.18 15.75
C ILE A 417 -30.55 45.59 16.52
N LYS A 418 -30.65 46.83 16.95
CA LYS A 418 -31.86 47.34 17.64
C LYS A 418 -33.00 47.53 16.64
N ALA A 419 -34.21 47.09 16.97
CA ALA A 419 -35.35 47.10 16.07
C ALA A 419 -35.73 48.55 15.64
N LEU A 420 -35.67 49.52 16.54
CA LEU A 420 -35.94 50.92 16.26
C LEU A 420 -34.91 51.56 15.31
N GLU A 421 -33.61 51.30 15.50
CA GLU A 421 -32.54 51.81 14.63
C GLU A 421 -32.66 51.21 13.21
N ALA A 422 -32.96 49.89 13.13
CA ALA A 422 -33.12 49.17 11.85
C ALA A 422 -34.25 49.71 10.96
N ILE A 423 -35.29 50.33 11.55
CA ILE A 423 -36.41 50.89 10.80
C ILE A 423 -36.14 52.35 10.46
N ARG A 424 -35.38 53.07 11.31
CA ARG A 424 -35.13 54.54 11.18
C ARG A 424 -34.00 54.89 10.20
N GLU A 425 -33.00 54.04 10.01
CA GLU A 425 -31.85 54.28 9.10
C GLU A 425 -32.18 54.25 7.61
N SER A 426 -33.44 54.26 7.23
CA SER A 426 -33.92 54.12 5.85
C SER A 426 -34.61 55.38 5.29
N ASN A 427 -34.39 56.51 5.90
CA ASN A 427 -34.79 57.82 5.32
C ASN A 427 -33.58 58.66 4.90
#